data_dc7aa0de2c2e9ff6aecf2f4a8bbfd663
#
_entry.id   dc7aa0de2c2e9ff6aecf2f4a8bbfd663
#
_cell.length_a   1.000
_cell.length_b   1.000
_cell.length_c   1.000
_cell.angle_alpha   90.00
_cell.angle_beta   90.00
_cell.angle_gamma   90.00
#
_symmetry.space_group_name_H-M   'P 1'
#
loop_
_entity.id
_entity.type
_entity.pdbx_description
1 polymer ?
#
loop_
_entity_poly.entity_id
_entity_poly.type
_entity_poly.pdbx_seq_one_letter_code
_entity_poly.pdbx_strand_id
1 'polypeptide(L)'
;LGDVYKRQVLVNYESLPKYHDQLIDLIDGQTMIVFDEVHRIKGVNATRATAAMDLCDKAFFRYVLTGTPIPNSYCDIYNFLHLLYKKEYPVFFGWDVPELSKANQYLVDRINEKLYPFFWRTNKGQLGVPPADPDDIIEAPASSGQLELALAIWTQEKSSLAKLIRLMQASTNPSLLKEKIDFRTLGLESNGEYSEEIDEKTFNRALMHEETAVTSILSNKCYEDFDLDNMKSPKFEEGLKLIRDLVNQGKKVIVWGLFVNTLQKISSRLDDSDIDNRLIYGETPVDVRKDFIADFRNPNGPAVLVSNPQTLGESVSLQDVVHDAVYFEFNFNLTYMLQSRDRIHRLGLPDGQYTRYHIMETINDPTEYGFIDSRVYKRLKYKERRMREAIDGDVLKPEVTDDLLADVRSIIENERRSIAKAHAKTVNVEIE
;
A
#
# COMPACT_ATOMS: atom_id res chain seq x y z
N LEU A 1 16.63 23.89 -32.98
CA LEU A 1 17.14 22.65 -33.63
C LEU A 1 17.24 21.44 -32.66
N GLY A 2 16.97 21.63 -31.37
CA GLY A 2 17.05 20.54 -30.37
C GLY A 2 15.86 19.58 -30.39
N ASP A 3 14.69 19.98 -30.84
CA ASP A 3 13.44 19.22 -30.68
C ASP A 3 13.09 18.29 -31.86
N VAL A 4 13.84 18.33 -32.94
CA VAL A 4 13.55 17.48 -34.11
C VAL A 4 13.93 16.00 -33.87
N TYR A 5 14.79 15.71 -32.90
CA TYR A 5 15.35 14.36 -32.67
C TYR A 5 14.83 13.65 -31.42
N LYS A 6 13.98 14.28 -30.61
CA LYS A 6 13.43 13.65 -29.40
C LYS A 6 11.91 13.82 -29.37
N ARG A 7 11.20 12.91 -30.02
CA ARG A 7 9.77 12.79 -29.84
C ARG A 7 9.52 11.77 -28.74
N GLN A 8 9.19 12.24 -27.54
CA GLN A 8 8.72 11.42 -26.44
C GLN A 8 7.29 11.80 -26.12
N VAL A 9 6.42 10.79 -26.04
CA VAL A 9 5.03 10.93 -25.61
C VAL A 9 4.89 10.16 -24.31
N LEU A 10 4.44 10.83 -23.25
CA LEU A 10 4.12 10.22 -21.96
C LEU A 10 2.60 10.12 -21.84
N VAL A 11 2.11 8.92 -21.56
CA VAL A 11 0.68 8.64 -21.44
C VAL A 11 0.46 7.79 -20.20
N ASN A 12 -0.53 8.13 -19.38
CA ASN A 12 -0.96 7.26 -18.30
C ASN A 12 -1.86 6.13 -18.84
N TYR A 13 -1.93 5.01 -18.12
CA TYR A 13 -2.70 3.84 -18.54
C TYR A 13 -4.19 4.12 -18.73
N GLU A 14 -4.75 5.01 -17.92
CA GLU A 14 -6.16 5.43 -17.95
C GLU A 14 -6.51 6.14 -19.24
N SER A 15 -5.55 6.85 -19.79
CA SER A 15 -5.71 7.60 -21.03
C SER A 15 -5.52 6.76 -22.30
N LEU A 16 -4.94 5.56 -22.19
CA LEU A 16 -4.70 4.71 -23.37
C LEU A 16 -5.94 4.45 -24.20
N PRO A 17 -7.10 4.02 -23.64
CA PRO A 17 -8.30 3.80 -24.46
C PRO A 17 -8.83 5.07 -25.10
N LYS A 18 -8.71 6.22 -24.42
CA LYS A 18 -9.21 7.52 -24.90
C LYS A 18 -8.40 8.04 -26.09
N TYR A 19 -7.09 7.87 -26.07
CA TYR A 19 -6.18 8.40 -27.10
C TYR A 19 -5.65 7.30 -28.04
N HIS A 20 -6.25 6.12 -28.02
CA HIS A 20 -5.80 4.94 -28.74
C HIS A 20 -5.50 5.22 -30.22
N ASP A 21 -6.45 5.76 -30.97
CA ASP A 21 -6.29 5.99 -32.41
C ASP A 21 -5.17 7.00 -32.70
N GLN A 22 -5.10 8.07 -31.91
CA GLN A 22 -4.05 9.08 -32.05
C GLN A 22 -2.66 8.51 -31.75
N LEU A 23 -2.55 7.63 -30.75
CA LEU A 23 -1.30 6.96 -30.40
C LEU A 23 -0.90 5.95 -31.49
N ILE A 24 -1.84 5.21 -32.03
CA ILE A 24 -1.64 4.26 -33.14
C ILE A 24 -1.04 4.94 -34.39
N ASP A 25 -1.48 6.16 -34.66
CA ASP A 25 -0.97 6.94 -35.81
C ASP A 25 0.45 7.48 -35.60
N LEU A 26 0.89 7.59 -34.35
CA LEU A 26 2.24 8.04 -34.01
C LEU A 26 3.28 6.91 -34.01
N ILE A 27 2.85 5.65 -33.94
CA ILE A 27 3.73 4.49 -33.82
C ILE A 27 4.15 3.98 -35.20
N ASP A 28 5.45 3.79 -35.37
CA ASP A 28 6.06 3.20 -36.58
C ASP A 28 7.08 2.10 -36.17
N GLY A 29 7.73 1.51 -37.16
CA GLY A 29 8.74 0.46 -36.94
C GLY A 29 10.02 0.93 -36.26
N GLN A 30 10.20 2.23 -35.98
CA GLN A 30 11.31 2.79 -35.21
C GLN A 30 10.89 3.23 -33.80
N THR A 31 9.61 3.12 -33.48
CA THR A 31 9.07 3.53 -32.19
C THR A 31 9.41 2.49 -31.12
N MET A 32 9.91 2.97 -29.98
CA MET A 32 10.10 2.19 -28.76
C MET A 32 8.96 2.48 -27.80
N ILE A 33 8.27 1.44 -27.34
CA ILE A 33 7.27 1.53 -26.27
C ILE A 33 7.84 0.95 -24.98
N VAL A 34 7.69 1.69 -23.90
CA VAL A 34 8.07 1.25 -22.57
C VAL A 34 6.85 1.35 -21.66
N PHE A 35 6.45 0.24 -21.07
CA PHE A 35 5.38 0.17 -20.08
C PHE A 35 6.03 0.13 -18.68
N ASP A 36 5.99 1.26 -17.99
CA ASP A 36 6.42 1.34 -16.60
C ASP A 36 5.29 0.90 -15.67
N GLU A 37 5.62 0.21 -14.57
CA GLU A 37 4.64 -0.40 -13.67
C GLU A 37 3.58 -1.23 -14.42
N VAL A 38 4.03 -2.09 -15.31
CA VAL A 38 3.16 -2.86 -16.23
C VAL A 38 2.12 -3.74 -15.52
N HIS A 39 2.31 -4.04 -14.24
CA HIS A 39 1.30 -4.71 -13.43
C HIS A 39 -0.06 -3.98 -13.38
N ARG A 40 -0.12 -2.70 -13.77
CA ARG A 40 -1.38 -1.95 -13.92
C ARG A 40 -2.28 -2.42 -15.06
N ILE A 41 -1.78 -3.24 -15.96
CA ILE A 41 -2.55 -3.81 -17.08
C ILE A 41 -2.52 -5.35 -17.07
N LYS A 42 -2.40 -5.96 -15.89
CA LYS A 42 -2.40 -7.41 -15.71
C LYS A 42 -3.75 -8.07 -15.99
N GLY A 43 -4.87 -7.36 -15.83
CA GLY A 43 -6.21 -7.87 -16.07
C GLY A 43 -6.39 -8.38 -17.51
N VAL A 44 -6.62 -9.69 -17.68
CA VAL A 44 -6.87 -10.30 -18.99
C VAL A 44 -8.20 -9.77 -19.52
N ASN A 45 -8.20 -9.26 -20.77
CA ASN A 45 -9.34 -8.59 -21.41
C ASN A 45 -9.76 -7.22 -20.84
N ALA A 46 -8.98 -6.61 -19.97
CA ALA A 46 -9.23 -5.26 -19.53
C ALA A 46 -9.07 -4.27 -20.70
N THR A 47 -9.91 -3.25 -20.77
CA THR A 47 -9.89 -2.26 -21.87
C THR A 47 -8.51 -1.62 -22.05
N ARG A 48 -7.80 -1.33 -20.97
CA ARG A 48 -6.43 -0.78 -20.98
C ARG A 48 -5.41 -1.76 -21.55
N ALA A 49 -5.52 -3.03 -21.16
CA ALA A 49 -4.63 -4.09 -21.64
C ALA A 49 -4.82 -4.31 -23.15
N THR A 50 -6.07 -4.33 -23.61
CA THR A 50 -6.38 -4.44 -25.05
C THR A 50 -5.79 -3.27 -25.83
N ALA A 51 -6.01 -2.03 -25.38
CA ALA A 51 -5.43 -0.85 -26.00
C ALA A 51 -3.89 -0.90 -26.04
N ALA A 52 -3.24 -1.32 -24.93
CA ALA A 52 -1.79 -1.47 -24.88
C ALA A 52 -1.29 -2.53 -25.88
N MET A 53 -1.97 -3.67 -26.01
CA MET A 53 -1.61 -4.73 -26.96
C MET A 53 -1.70 -4.28 -28.40
N ASP A 54 -2.74 -3.51 -28.76
CA ASP A 54 -2.91 -2.98 -30.11
C ASP A 54 -1.78 -2.00 -30.48
N LEU A 55 -1.35 -1.15 -29.53
CA LEU A 55 -0.19 -0.27 -29.72
C LEU A 55 1.10 -1.09 -29.96
N CYS A 56 1.29 -2.18 -29.21
CA CYS A 56 2.45 -3.06 -29.35
C CYS A 56 2.54 -3.73 -30.73
N ASP A 57 1.42 -4.00 -31.40
CA ASP A 57 1.42 -4.67 -32.69
C ASP A 57 2.16 -3.88 -33.79
N LYS A 58 2.23 -2.56 -33.68
CA LYS A 58 2.94 -1.68 -34.61
C LYS A 58 4.38 -1.37 -34.21
N ALA A 59 4.70 -1.42 -32.92
CA ALA A 59 6.02 -1.07 -32.40
C ALA A 59 7.01 -2.24 -32.54
N PHE A 60 8.25 -1.93 -32.95
CA PHE A 60 9.32 -2.94 -33.02
C PHE A 60 10.00 -3.16 -31.65
N PHE A 61 10.31 -2.08 -30.95
CA PHE A 61 10.96 -2.14 -29.63
C PHE A 61 9.93 -2.03 -28.51
N ARG A 62 9.87 -3.03 -27.67
CA ARG A 62 8.89 -3.14 -26.57
C ARG A 62 9.56 -3.57 -25.28
N TYR A 63 9.33 -2.83 -24.21
CA TYR A 63 9.87 -3.12 -22.89
C TYR A 63 8.77 -2.99 -21.85
N VAL A 64 8.84 -3.84 -20.84
CA VAL A 64 7.97 -3.79 -19.66
C VAL A 64 8.85 -3.68 -18.42
N LEU A 65 8.47 -2.78 -17.53
CA LEU A 65 9.16 -2.52 -16.27
C LEU A 65 8.17 -2.73 -15.13
N THR A 66 8.59 -3.43 -14.09
CA THR A 66 7.78 -3.58 -12.86
C THR A 66 8.64 -4.03 -11.70
N GLY A 67 8.36 -3.50 -10.51
CA GLY A 67 8.90 -4.01 -9.26
C GLY A 67 8.20 -5.29 -8.78
N THR A 68 6.99 -5.59 -9.29
CA THR A 68 6.12 -6.70 -8.87
C THR A 68 5.57 -7.44 -10.08
N PRO A 69 6.34 -8.34 -10.71
CA PRO A 69 5.95 -8.99 -11.97
C PRO A 69 4.79 -9.98 -11.81
N ILE A 70 4.65 -10.63 -10.67
CA ILE A 70 3.60 -11.64 -10.39
C ILE A 70 3.01 -11.32 -9.00
N PRO A 71 2.18 -10.27 -8.88
CA PRO A 71 1.63 -9.90 -7.58
C PRO A 71 0.64 -10.94 -7.03
N ASN A 72 -0.18 -11.59 -7.87
CA ASN A 72 -1.25 -12.46 -7.41
C ASN A 72 -1.13 -13.91 -7.90
N SER A 73 -0.94 -14.08 -9.19
CA SER A 73 -0.84 -15.38 -9.83
C SER A 73 -0.02 -15.30 -11.10
N TYR A 74 0.35 -16.46 -11.66
CA TYR A 74 1.03 -16.49 -12.96
C TYR A 74 0.17 -15.95 -14.11
N CYS A 75 -1.13 -15.74 -13.93
CA CYS A 75 -1.96 -15.00 -14.90
C CYS A 75 -1.45 -13.59 -15.15
N ASP A 76 -0.80 -12.98 -14.16
CA ASP A 76 -0.32 -11.60 -14.27
C ASP A 76 0.73 -11.44 -15.37
N ILE A 77 1.50 -12.49 -15.67
CA ILE A 77 2.47 -12.48 -16.77
C ILE A 77 1.83 -12.65 -18.15
N TYR A 78 0.58 -13.09 -18.24
CA TYR A 78 -0.08 -13.36 -19.53
C TYR A 78 -0.05 -12.14 -20.44
N ASN A 79 -0.53 -11.00 -19.94
CA ASN A 79 -0.53 -9.77 -20.70
C ASN A 79 0.89 -9.28 -21.01
N PHE A 80 1.82 -9.36 -20.06
CA PHE A 80 3.22 -8.93 -20.26
C PHE A 80 3.88 -9.67 -21.41
N LEU A 81 3.69 -10.99 -21.47
CA LEU A 81 4.23 -11.80 -22.54
C LEU A 81 3.56 -11.55 -23.88
N HIS A 82 2.27 -11.21 -23.90
CA HIS A 82 1.57 -10.80 -25.12
C HIS A 82 1.99 -9.41 -25.61
N LEU A 83 2.27 -8.47 -24.70
CA LEU A 83 2.84 -7.18 -25.09
C LEU A 83 4.21 -7.34 -25.77
N LEU A 84 5.04 -8.24 -25.24
CA LEU A 84 6.41 -8.45 -25.72
C LEU A 84 6.48 -9.40 -26.93
N TYR A 85 5.74 -10.51 -26.90
CA TYR A 85 5.94 -11.69 -27.77
C TYR A 85 4.63 -12.26 -28.31
N LYS A 86 3.68 -11.40 -28.68
CA LYS A 86 2.34 -11.83 -29.14
C LYS A 86 2.37 -12.90 -30.24
N LYS A 87 3.29 -12.76 -31.20
CA LYS A 87 3.42 -13.71 -32.34
C LYS A 87 4.08 -15.01 -31.93
N GLU A 88 5.05 -14.94 -31.05
CA GLU A 88 5.83 -16.08 -30.57
C GLU A 88 5.12 -16.82 -29.43
N TYR A 89 4.21 -16.15 -28.72
CA TYR A 89 3.54 -16.67 -27.54
C TYR A 89 2.92 -18.06 -27.73
N PRO A 90 2.11 -18.31 -28.79
CA PRO A 90 1.46 -19.63 -28.94
C PRO A 90 2.43 -20.78 -29.13
N VAL A 91 3.59 -20.54 -29.72
CA VAL A 91 4.59 -21.57 -30.03
C VAL A 91 5.59 -21.74 -28.89
N PHE A 92 6.05 -20.65 -28.31
CA PHE A 92 7.11 -20.70 -27.32
C PHE A 92 6.57 -20.87 -25.88
N PHE A 93 5.59 -20.05 -25.47
CA PHE A 93 5.00 -20.10 -24.14
C PHE A 93 3.81 -21.04 -24.11
N GLY A 94 2.74 -20.73 -24.83
CA GLY A 94 1.60 -21.59 -25.11
C GLY A 94 0.69 -21.88 -23.91
N TRP A 95 0.83 -21.14 -22.80
CA TRP A 95 -0.01 -21.31 -21.62
C TRP A 95 -1.32 -20.56 -21.77
N ASP A 96 -2.42 -21.15 -21.33
CA ASP A 96 -3.69 -20.46 -21.22
C ASP A 96 -3.91 -19.87 -19.81
N VAL A 97 -4.90 -18.98 -19.69
CA VAL A 97 -5.22 -18.31 -18.42
C VAL A 97 -5.65 -19.29 -17.33
N PRO A 98 -6.49 -20.31 -17.60
CA PRO A 98 -6.82 -21.35 -16.61
C PRO A 98 -5.61 -22.14 -16.09
N GLU A 99 -4.64 -22.45 -16.95
CA GLU A 99 -3.41 -23.14 -16.55
C GLU A 99 -2.56 -22.24 -15.64
N LEU A 100 -2.37 -20.97 -16.02
CA LEU A 100 -1.60 -20.01 -15.24
C LEU A 100 -2.24 -19.71 -13.90
N SER A 101 -3.58 -19.66 -13.80
CA SER A 101 -4.30 -19.39 -12.57
C SER A 101 -4.19 -20.50 -11.53
N LYS A 102 -3.93 -21.72 -11.96
CA LYS A 102 -3.86 -22.93 -11.11
C LYS A 102 -2.53 -23.67 -11.28
N ALA A 103 -1.46 -22.92 -11.53
CA ALA A 103 -0.16 -23.50 -11.77
C ALA A 103 0.30 -24.38 -10.60
N ASN A 104 0.53 -25.66 -10.88
CA ASN A 104 1.17 -26.59 -9.96
C ASN A 104 2.70 -26.42 -9.99
N GLN A 105 3.43 -27.05 -9.07
CA GLN A 105 4.90 -26.90 -8.97
C GLN A 105 5.62 -27.24 -10.29
N TYR A 106 5.20 -28.27 -11.02
CA TYR A 106 5.79 -28.63 -12.29
C TYR A 106 5.63 -27.52 -13.35
N LEU A 107 4.44 -26.92 -13.44
CA LEU A 107 4.20 -25.81 -14.35
C LEU A 107 4.99 -24.56 -13.93
N VAL A 108 5.08 -24.31 -12.62
CA VAL A 108 5.88 -23.20 -12.05
C VAL A 108 7.34 -23.31 -12.49
N ASP A 109 7.94 -24.49 -12.36
CA ASP A 109 9.34 -24.72 -12.75
C ASP A 109 9.53 -24.49 -14.25
N ARG A 110 8.63 -24.97 -15.10
CA ARG A 110 8.65 -24.73 -16.55
C ARG A 110 8.44 -23.26 -16.93
N ILE A 111 7.57 -22.54 -16.21
CA ILE A 111 7.37 -21.11 -16.44
C ILE A 111 8.66 -20.37 -16.14
N ASN A 112 9.28 -20.62 -15.00
CA ASN A 112 10.51 -19.95 -14.59
C ASN A 112 11.67 -20.27 -15.56
N GLU A 113 11.83 -21.50 -15.98
CA GLU A 113 12.84 -21.90 -16.97
C GLU A 113 12.69 -21.13 -18.29
N LYS A 114 11.45 -21.00 -18.80
CA LYS A 114 11.17 -20.27 -20.04
C LYS A 114 11.31 -18.76 -19.90
N LEU A 115 11.01 -18.19 -18.74
CA LEU A 115 11.09 -16.76 -18.49
C LEU A 115 12.52 -16.27 -18.24
N TYR A 116 13.37 -17.11 -17.68
CA TYR A 116 14.73 -16.73 -17.27
C TYR A 116 15.52 -15.94 -18.33
N PRO A 117 15.51 -16.26 -19.63
CA PRO A 117 16.27 -15.50 -20.61
C PRO A 117 15.73 -14.10 -20.92
N PHE A 118 14.48 -13.81 -20.57
CA PHE A 118 13.76 -12.59 -20.93
C PHE A 118 13.54 -11.67 -19.74
N PHE A 119 13.97 -12.08 -18.56
CA PHE A 119 13.73 -11.39 -17.32
C PHE A 119 15.03 -10.98 -16.66
N TRP A 120 15.21 -9.67 -16.51
CA TRP A 120 16.35 -9.12 -15.78
C TRP A 120 15.87 -8.48 -14.47
N ARG A 121 16.54 -8.81 -13.40
CA ARG A 121 16.22 -8.31 -12.08
C ARG A 121 17.45 -7.76 -11.39
N THR A 122 17.26 -6.66 -10.67
CA THR A 122 18.30 -6.04 -9.85
C THR A 122 17.69 -5.65 -8.51
N ASN A 123 18.30 -6.08 -7.42
CA ASN A 123 17.88 -5.67 -6.08
C ASN A 123 18.73 -4.50 -5.55
N LYS A 124 18.24 -3.85 -4.48
CA LYS A 124 18.90 -2.68 -3.89
C LYS A 124 20.33 -2.97 -3.43
N GLY A 125 20.59 -4.16 -2.89
CA GLY A 125 21.93 -4.57 -2.44
C GLY A 125 22.93 -4.66 -3.60
N GLN A 126 22.50 -5.21 -4.75
CA GLN A 126 23.34 -5.25 -5.97
C GLN A 126 23.64 -3.84 -6.51
N LEU A 127 22.78 -2.87 -6.22
CA LEU A 127 22.97 -1.47 -6.60
C LEU A 127 23.78 -0.66 -5.56
N GLY A 128 24.26 -1.30 -4.50
CA GLY A 128 25.04 -0.63 -3.45
C GLY A 128 24.21 0.28 -2.54
N VAL A 129 22.86 0.12 -2.51
CA VAL A 129 22.03 0.90 -1.58
C VAL A 129 22.27 0.38 -0.16
N PRO A 130 22.67 1.22 0.81
CA PRO A 130 22.84 0.80 2.19
C PRO A 130 21.54 0.16 2.74
N PRO A 131 21.60 -0.87 3.57
CA PRO A 131 20.40 -1.44 4.17
C PRO A 131 19.71 -0.42 5.07
N ALA A 132 18.37 -0.42 5.07
CA ALA A 132 17.61 0.34 6.07
C ALA A 132 17.77 -0.28 7.45
N ASP A 133 17.68 0.55 8.49
CA ASP A 133 17.61 0.08 9.87
C ASP A 133 16.40 -0.86 10.07
N PRO A 134 16.43 -1.74 11.06
CA PRO A 134 15.22 -2.45 11.48
C PRO A 134 14.09 -1.47 11.80
N ASP A 135 12.86 -1.86 11.46
CA ASP A 135 11.70 -1.01 11.76
C ASP A 135 11.58 -0.75 13.26
N ASP A 136 11.40 0.51 13.62
CA ASP A 136 11.24 0.96 15.01
C ASP A 136 9.75 0.99 15.36
N ILE A 137 9.31 0.01 16.16
CA ILE A 137 7.90 -0.14 16.53
C ILE A 137 7.65 0.65 17.81
N ILE A 138 6.81 1.67 17.70
CA ILE A 138 6.40 2.52 18.82
C ILE A 138 5.03 2.07 19.31
N GLU A 139 5.05 1.34 20.42
CA GLU A 139 3.85 0.80 21.05
C GLU A 139 3.21 1.83 21.99
N ALA A 140 1.96 2.20 21.75
CA ALA A 140 1.18 3.09 22.59
C ALA A 140 -0.02 2.33 23.19
N PRO A 141 -0.11 2.16 24.50
CA PRO A 141 -1.25 1.52 25.13
C PRO A 141 -2.54 2.29 24.86
N ALA A 142 -3.60 1.59 24.44
CA ALA A 142 -4.91 2.19 24.26
C ALA A 142 -5.43 2.81 25.56
N SER A 143 -6.07 3.97 25.48
CA SER A 143 -6.79 4.53 26.63
C SER A 143 -8.04 3.69 26.95
N SER A 144 -8.54 3.76 28.19
CA SER A 144 -9.78 3.06 28.57
C SER A 144 -10.96 3.42 27.68
N GLY A 145 -11.10 4.70 27.32
CA GLY A 145 -12.15 5.16 26.40
C GLY A 145 -12.01 4.56 24.99
N GLN A 146 -10.76 4.44 24.50
CA GLN A 146 -10.51 3.76 23.22
C GLN A 146 -10.82 2.26 23.27
N LEU A 147 -10.52 1.58 24.37
CA LEU A 147 -10.86 0.15 24.51
C LEU A 147 -12.38 -0.06 24.50
N GLU A 148 -13.14 0.76 25.24
CA GLU A 148 -14.60 0.71 25.18
C GLU A 148 -15.13 0.98 23.76
N LEU A 149 -14.57 1.96 23.06
CA LEU A 149 -14.90 2.25 21.68
C LEU A 149 -14.57 1.06 20.75
N ALA A 150 -13.42 0.43 20.93
CA ALA A 150 -13.05 -0.75 20.16
C ALA A 150 -14.06 -1.89 20.35
N LEU A 151 -14.52 -2.14 21.58
CA LEU A 151 -15.57 -3.14 21.87
C LEU A 151 -16.89 -2.79 21.17
N ALA A 152 -17.26 -1.50 21.13
CA ALA A 152 -18.42 -1.04 20.37
C ALA A 152 -18.27 -1.32 18.86
N ILE A 153 -17.10 -1.06 18.29
CA ILE A 153 -16.79 -1.35 16.88
C ILE A 153 -16.89 -2.85 16.61
N TRP A 154 -16.30 -3.69 17.46
CA TRP A 154 -16.38 -5.14 17.33
C TRP A 154 -17.82 -5.67 17.36
N THR A 155 -18.69 -5.01 18.11
CA THR A 155 -20.10 -5.37 18.27
C THR A 155 -20.96 -4.88 17.09
N GLN A 156 -20.77 -3.63 16.67
CA GLN A 156 -21.67 -2.97 15.71
C GLN A 156 -21.34 -3.28 14.26
N GLU A 157 -20.04 -3.30 13.94
CA GLU A 157 -19.64 -3.53 12.56
C GLU A 157 -19.81 -5.00 12.17
N LYS A 158 -20.63 -5.25 11.16
CA LYS A 158 -20.96 -6.61 10.70
C LYS A 158 -19.89 -7.15 9.75
N SER A 159 -19.31 -6.31 8.88
CA SER A 159 -18.31 -6.75 7.94
C SER A 159 -16.89 -6.68 8.52
N SER A 160 -16.04 -7.62 8.12
CA SER A 160 -14.62 -7.64 8.49
C SER A 160 -13.89 -6.39 8.00
N LEU A 161 -14.24 -5.91 6.82
CA LEU A 161 -13.63 -4.71 6.22
C LEU A 161 -14.02 -3.45 7.00
N ALA A 162 -15.30 -3.26 7.33
CA ALA A 162 -15.75 -2.13 8.13
C ALA A 162 -15.10 -2.15 9.53
N LYS A 163 -15.02 -3.31 10.18
CA LYS A 163 -14.30 -3.47 11.46
C LYS A 163 -12.86 -3.01 11.37
N LEU A 164 -12.13 -3.52 10.39
CA LEU A 164 -10.73 -3.17 10.19
C LEU A 164 -10.55 -1.66 10.01
N ILE A 165 -11.32 -1.04 9.12
CA ILE A 165 -11.24 0.40 8.86
C ILE A 165 -11.57 1.20 10.12
N ARG A 166 -12.67 0.88 10.79
CA ARG A 166 -13.10 1.59 11.99
C ARG A 166 -12.11 1.44 13.15
N LEU A 167 -11.54 0.26 13.34
CA LEU A 167 -10.47 0.05 14.34
C LEU A 167 -9.22 0.87 14.00
N MET A 168 -8.81 0.93 12.73
CA MET A 168 -7.69 1.77 12.30
C MET A 168 -7.97 3.27 12.52
N GLN A 169 -9.18 3.73 12.22
CA GLN A 169 -9.61 5.12 12.48
C GLN A 169 -9.58 5.42 13.98
N ALA A 170 -10.20 4.57 14.79
CA ALA A 170 -10.30 4.74 16.24
C ALA A 170 -8.93 4.67 16.93
N SER A 171 -7.97 3.93 16.39
CA SER A 171 -6.62 3.80 16.96
C SER A 171 -5.86 5.14 16.92
N THR A 172 -6.06 5.94 15.86
CA THR A 172 -5.31 7.18 15.63
C THR A 172 -6.18 8.42 15.81
N ASN A 173 -7.34 8.46 15.18
CA ASN A 173 -8.24 9.61 15.17
C ASN A 173 -9.71 9.19 15.34
N PRO A 174 -10.20 9.00 16.56
CA PRO A 174 -11.56 8.55 16.84
C PRO A 174 -12.66 9.40 16.20
N SER A 175 -12.44 10.70 15.99
CA SER A 175 -13.44 11.59 15.38
C SER A 175 -13.88 11.16 13.97
N LEU A 176 -13.05 10.39 13.28
CA LEU A 176 -13.38 9.82 11.96
C LEU A 176 -14.57 8.84 11.97
N LEU A 177 -14.95 8.31 13.13
CA LEU A 177 -16.10 7.41 13.24
C LEU A 177 -17.45 8.14 13.00
N LYS A 178 -17.46 9.47 13.08
CA LYS A 178 -18.63 10.30 12.73
C LYS A 178 -18.90 10.34 11.22
N GLU A 179 -17.89 10.02 10.42
CA GLU A 179 -17.95 10.10 8.97
C GLU A 179 -18.27 8.74 8.35
N LYS A 180 -18.78 8.79 7.13
CA LYS A 180 -18.90 7.57 6.32
C LYS A 180 -17.50 7.07 5.94
N ILE A 181 -17.37 5.75 5.81
CA ILE A 181 -16.12 5.15 5.33
C ILE A 181 -15.90 5.62 3.87
N ASP A 182 -14.78 6.29 3.65
CA ASP A 182 -14.33 6.65 2.29
C ASP A 182 -13.33 5.60 1.79
N PHE A 183 -13.73 4.84 0.79
CA PHE A 183 -12.93 3.75 0.21
C PHE A 183 -11.73 4.25 -0.59
N ARG A 184 -11.80 5.48 -1.12
CA ARG A 184 -10.70 6.09 -1.90
C ARG A 184 -9.43 6.19 -1.07
N THR A 185 -9.57 6.40 0.22
CA THR A 185 -8.45 6.41 1.16
C THR A 185 -7.70 5.08 1.26
N LEU A 186 -8.34 3.99 0.89
CA LEU A 186 -7.73 2.65 0.90
C LEU A 186 -7.14 2.24 -0.45
N GLY A 187 -7.22 3.09 -1.46
CA GLY A 187 -6.86 2.76 -2.84
C GLY A 187 -7.90 1.86 -3.53
N LEU A 188 -9.11 1.83 -2.99
CA LEU A 188 -10.24 1.08 -3.53
C LEU A 188 -11.13 2.02 -4.33
N GLU A 189 -10.63 2.57 -5.43
CA GLU A 189 -11.44 3.41 -6.31
C GLU A 189 -12.34 2.56 -7.20
N SER A 190 -13.60 2.97 -7.30
CA SER A 190 -14.61 2.34 -8.15
C SER A 190 -14.35 2.45 -9.66
N ASN A 191 -13.33 3.18 -10.07
CA ASN A 191 -12.93 3.45 -11.45
C ASN A 191 -11.55 2.94 -11.84
N GLY A 192 -11.12 1.82 -11.30
CA GLY A 192 -10.21 0.95 -12.02
C GLY A 192 -8.76 1.36 -12.16
N GLU A 193 -8.17 2.21 -11.33
CA GLU A 193 -6.73 2.53 -11.46
C GLU A 193 -5.80 1.61 -10.68
N TYR A 194 -6.24 1.06 -9.58
CA TYR A 194 -5.47 0.11 -8.76
C TYR A 194 -6.29 -1.04 -8.22
N SER A 195 -7.61 -1.03 -8.46
CA SER A 195 -8.44 -2.14 -8.03
C SER A 195 -8.26 -3.28 -9.00
N GLU A 196 -7.66 -4.34 -8.55
CA GLU A 196 -8.13 -5.62 -8.98
C GLU A 196 -9.59 -5.72 -8.56
N GLU A 197 -10.46 -5.16 -9.43
CA GLU A 197 -11.84 -5.58 -9.64
C GLU A 197 -12.69 -5.89 -8.41
N ILE A 198 -12.56 -5.11 -7.36
CA ILE A 198 -13.70 -5.00 -6.46
C ILE A 198 -14.56 -3.88 -7.02
N ASP A 199 -15.54 -4.24 -7.84
CA ASP A 199 -16.54 -3.26 -8.26
C ASP A 199 -17.23 -2.67 -7.02
N GLU A 200 -17.70 -1.44 -7.13
CA GLU A 200 -18.38 -0.74 -6.03
C GLU A 200 -19.50 -1.59 -5.41
N LYS A 201 -20.17 -2.45 -6.20
CA LYS A 201 -21.21 -3.35 -5.73
C LYS A 201 -20.64 -4.48 -4.89
N THR A 202 -19.55 -5.10 -5.31
CA THR A 202 -18.86 -6.17 -4.56
C THR A 202 -18.27 -5.64 -3.28
N PHE A 203 -17.69 -4.43 -3.32
CA PHE A 203 -17.15 -3.75 -2.15
C PHE A 203 -18.24 -3.37 -1.16
N ASN A 204 -19.35 -2.75 -1.62
CA ASN A 204 -20.49 -2.45 -0.79
C ASN A 204 -21.16 -3.72 -0.23
N ARG A 205 -21.15 -4.82 -1.00
CA ARG A 205 -21.58 -6.13 -0.50
C ARG A 205 -20.63 -6.64 0.59
N ALA A 206 -19.33 -6.51 0.43
CA ALA A 206 -18.34 -6.88 1.45
C ALA A 206 -18.45 -6.03 2.71
N LEU A 207 -18.80 -4.74 2.58
CA LEU A 207 -19.09 -3.88 3.72
C LEU A 207 -20.41 -4.25 4.44
N MET A 208 -21.43 -4.70 3.70
CA MET A 208 -22.79 -4.84 4.25
C MET A 208 -23.19 -6.29 4.59
N HIS A 209 -22.57 -7.31 4.01
CA HIS A 209 -23.14 -8.66 3.94
C HIS A 209 -22.32 -9.79 4.57
N GLU A 210 -21.22 -9.52 5.24
CA GLU A 210 -20.61 -10.58 6.03
C GLU A 210 -21.23 -10.64 7.43
N GLU A 211 -22.16 -11.56 7.62
CA GLU A 211 -22.55 -12.03 8.94
C GLU A 211 -21.36 -12.75 9.61
N THR A 212 -20.44 -11.99 10.13
CA THR A 212 -19.54 -12.54 11.12
C THR A 212 -20.27 -12.46 12.45
N ALA A 213 -20.99 -13.50 12.79
CA ALA A 213 -21.64 -13.63 14.09
C ALA A 213 -20.61 -13.48 15.20
N VAL A 214 -20.53 -12.31 15.78
CA VAL A 214 -20.03 -12.19 17.15
C VAL A 214 -21.15 -12.77 18.00
N THR A 215 -20.94 -13.95 18.51
CA THR A 215 -21.93 -14.68 19.32
C THR A 215 -22.20 -14.03 20.68
N SER A 216 -21.46 -13.00 21.04
CA SER A 216 -21.62 -12.24 22.29
C SER A 216 -21.63 -10.74 22.02
N ILE A 217 -22.54 -10.03 22.67
CA ILE A 217 -22.55 -8.56 22.71
C ILE A 217 -21.39 -8.14 23.63
N LEU A 218 -20.34 -7.53 23.05
CA LEU A 218 -19.17 -7.07 23.80
C LEU A 218 -19.39 -5.67 24.39
N SER A 219 -20.28 -4.88 23.81
CA SER A 219 -20.65 -3.55 24.25
C SER A 219 -22.12 -3.25 23.96
N ASN A 220 -22.78 -2.55 24.89
CA ASN A 220 -24.13 -1.99 24.69
C ASN A 220 -24.09 -0.54 24.22
N LYS A 221 -22.89 0.08 24.05
CA LYS A 221 -22.71 1.44 23.61
C LYS A 221 -22.66 1.54 22.08
N CYS A 222 -23.21 2.64 21.54
CA CYS A 222 -23.08 3.05 20.14
C CYS A 222 -22.02 4.13 19.99
N TYR A 223 -21.67 4.50 18.75
CA TYR A 223 -20.68 5.57 18.51
C TYR A 223 -21.09 6.90 19.07
N GLU A 224 -22.40 7.22 19.07
CA GLU A 224 -22.98 8.44 19.63
C GLU A 224 -22.79 8.57 21.14
N ASP A 225 -22.54 7.46 21.83
CA ASP A 225 -22.34 7.44 23.29
C ASP A 225 -20.92 7.88 23.68
N PHE A 226 -20.05 8.15 22.71
CA PHE A 226 -18.67 8.53 22.94
C PHE A 226 -18.39 9.98 22.53
N ASP A 227 -17.60 10.70 23.33
CA ASP A 227 -17.05 12.00 22.93
C ASP A 227 -15.85 11.79 21.98
N LEU A 228 -16.15 11.48 20.73
CA LEU A 228 -15.16 11.14 19.71
C LEU A 228 -14.19 12.28 19.38
N ASP A 229 -14.63 13.54 19.51
CA ASP A 229 -13.79 14.70 19.20
C ASP A 229 -12.72 14.94 20.26
N ASN A 230 -13.06 14.74 21.54
CA ASN A 230 -12.16 14.96 22.66
C ASN A 230 -11.46 13.66 23.12
N MET A 231 -11.77 12.53 22.50
CA MET A 231 -11.14 11.25 22.87
C MET A 231 -9.65 11.29 22.53
N LYS A 232 -8.83 11.11 23.56
CA LYS A 232 -7.37 11.05 23.41
C LYS A 232 -6.94 9.73 22.81
N SER A 233 -6.04 9.80 21.83
CA SER A 233 -5.31 8.65 21.31
C SER A 233 -3.85 8.73 21.76
N PRO A 234 -3.38 7.85 22.65
CA PRO A 234 -1.98 7.82 23.05
C PRO A 234 -1.04 7.63 21.87
N LYS A 235 -1.39 6.81 20.89
CA LYS A 235 -0.64 6.63 19.65
C LYS A 235 -0.45 7.96 18.90
N PHE A 236 -1.49 8.77 18.81
CA PHE A 236 -1.42 10.07 18.15
C PHE A 236 -0.48 11.03 18.90
N GLU A 237 -0.57 11.09 20.22
CA GLU A 237 0.26 11.98 21.04
C GLU A 237 1.73 11.54 21.07
N GLU A 238 2.01 10.24 21.20
CA GLU A 238 3.39 9.70 21.13
C GLU A 238 4.01 9.92 19.75
N GLY A 239 3.23 9.77 18.68
CA GLY A 239 3.70 10.08 17.32
C GLY A 239 4.07 11.54 17.13
N LEU A 240 3.26 12.48 17.64
CA LEU A 240 3.58 13.92 17.62
C LEU A 240 4.82 14.24 18.47
N LYS A 241 4.97 13.59 19.61
CA LYS A 241 6.16 13.73 20.47
C LYS A 241 7.41 13.26 19.74
N LEU A 242 7.36 12.07 19.11
CA LEU A 242 8.45 11.55 18.31
C LEU A 242 8.86 12.52 17.20
N ILE A 243 7.89 13.07 16.45
CA ILE A 243 8.20 14.05 15.39
C ILE A 243 8.91 15.27 15.96
N ARG A 244 8.41 15.82 17.08
CA ARG A 244 9.07 16.96 17.75
C ARG A 244 10.50 16.64 18.17
N ASP A 245 10.73 15.45 18.73
CA ASP A 245 12.06 15.00 19.16
C ASP A 245 13.02 14.88 18.00
N LEU A 246 12.57 14.36 16.85
CA LEU A 246 13.35 14.25 15.62
C LEU A 246 13.68 15.64 15.04
N VAL A 247 12.68 16.56 14.98
CA VAL A 247 12.86 17.94 14.51
C VAL A 247 13.83 18.71 15.42
N ASN A 248 13.73 18.54 16.74
CA ASN A 248 14.66 19.16 17.70
C ASN A 248 16.10 18.65 17.56
N GLN A 249 16.30 17.47 16.95
CA GLN A 249 17.61 16.95 16.57
C GLN A 249 18.10 17.52 15.22
N GLY A 250 17.38 18.46 14.63
CA GLY A 250 17.71 19.05 13.32
C GLY A 250 17.39 18.15 12.12
N LYS A 251 16.55 17.14 12.31
CA LYS A 251 16.18 16.19 11.26
C LYS A 251 14.94 16.67 10.50
N LYS A 252 14.90 16.37 9.22
CA LYS A 252 13.66 16.42 8.43
C LYS A 252 12.94 15.07 8.53
N VAL A 253 11.61 15.12 8.61
CA VAL A 253 10.77 13.94 8.82
C VAL A 253 9.67 13.89 7.76
N ILE A 254 9.44 12.70 7.19
CA ILE A 254 8.23 12.45 6.43
C ILE A 254 7.23 11.68 7.31
N VAL A 255 5.98 12.14 7.29
CA VAL A 255 4.89 11.55 8.08
C VAL A 255 3.87 10.95 7.14
N TRP A 256 3.59 9.69 7.35
CA TRP A 256 2.63 8.92 6.56
C TRP A 256 1.37 8.63 7.37
N GLY A 257 0.23 8.97 6.80
CA GLY A 257 -1.08 8.58 7.29
C GLY A 257 -1.96 8.10 6.15
N LEU A 258 -3.07 7.49 6.48
CA LEU A 258 -4.00 6.95 5.51
C LEU A 258 -5.19 7.88 5.29
N PHE A 259 -5.76 8.40 6.38
CA PHE A 259 -6.96 9.22 6.34
C PHE A 259 -6.63 10.72 6.28
N VAL A 260 -7.22 11.42 5.31
CA VAL A 260 -6.95 12.85 5.08
C VAL A 260 -7.18 13.70 6.34
N ASN A 261 -8.27 13.47 7.08
CA ASN A 261 -8.55 14.21 8.29
C ASN A 261 -7.53 13.92 9.41
N THR A 262 -6.93 12.74 9.45
CA THR A 262 -5.79 12.47 10.35
C THR A 262 -4.57 13.28 9.94
N LEU A 263 -4.26 13.35 8.64
CA LEU A 263 -3.13 14.15 8.12
C LEU A 263 -3.33 15.65 8.42
N GLN A 264 -4.53 16.17 8.20
CA GLN A 264 -4.89 17.55 8.53
C GLN A 264 -4.75 17.84 10.03
N LYS A 265 -5.20 16.90 10.88
CA LYS A 265 -5.05 17.01 12.33
C LYS A 265 -3.59 17.00 12.77
N ILE A 266 -2.75 16.13 12.16
CA ILE A 266 -1.31 16.12 12.41
C ILE A 266 -0.70 17.47 12.03
N SER A 267 -0.96 17.96 10.81
CA SER A 267 -0.44 19.24 10.33
C SER A 267 -0.82 20.40 11.26
N SER A 268 -2.10 20.51 11.62
CA SER A 268 -2.58 21.55 12.56
C SER A 268 -1.88 21.46 13.93
N ARG A 269 -1.68 20.26 14.47
CA ARG A 269 -1.00 20.07 15.76
C ARG A 269 0.50 20.38 15.70
N LEU A 270 1.12 20.23 14.52
CA LEU A 270 2.50 20.68 14.29
C LEU A 270 2.58 22.19 14.23
N ASP A 271 1.62 22.86 13.55
CA ASP A 271 1.50 24.32 13.51
C ASP A 271 1.30 24.89 14.92
N ASP A 272 0.44 24.29 15.75
CA ASP A 272 0.23 24.65 17.16
C ASP A 272 1.51 24.53 18.01
N SER A 273 2.48 23.77 17.53
CA SER A 273 3.78 23.53 18.18
C SER A 273 4.92 24.32 17.53
N ASP A 274 4.63 25.30 16.67
CA ASP A 274 5.59 26.10 15.89
C ASP A 274 6.55 25.24 15.02
N ILE A 275 6.08 24.09 14.53
CA ILE A 275 6.83 23.24 13.63
C ILE A 275 6.35 23.46 12.20
N ASP A 276 7.22 24.11 11.38
CA ASP A 276 6.90 24.34 9.96
C ASP A 276 6.78 23.01 9.21
N ASN A 277 5.64 22.83 8.56
CA ASN A 277 5.32 21.61 7.86
C ASN A 277 4.61 21.89 6.53
N ARG A 278 4.57 20.87 5.66
CA ARG A 278 3.78 20.88 4.42
C ARG A 278 2.89 19.66 4.38
N LEU A 279 1.63 19.89 4.07
CA LEU A 279 0.60 18.86 3.93
C LEU A 279 0.27 18.64 2.45
N ILE A 280 0.46 17.40 1.97
CA ILE A 280 0.15 17.00 0.59
C ILE A 280 -0.78 15.78 0.62
N TYR A 281 -1.96 15.91 -0.01
CA TYR A 281 -2.93 14.83 -0.17
C TYR A 281 -3.64 14.92 -1.54
N GLY A 282 -4.57 14.01 -1.83
CA GLY A 282 -5.17 13.83 -3.16
C GLY A 282 -5.71 15.10 -3.81
N GLU A 283 -6.31 16.00 -3.03
CA GLU A 283 -6.89 17.26 -3.52
C GLU A 283 -5.87 18.39 -3.69
N THR A 284 -4.62 18.21 -3.20
CA THR A 284 -3.58 19.24 -3.38
C THR A 284 -3.26 19.38 -4.88
N PRO A 285 -3.38 20.57 -5.47
CA PRO A 285 -3.07 20.79 -6.89
C PRO A 285 -1.63 20.39 -7.26
N VAL A 286 -1.43 19.86 -8.46
CA VAL A 286 -0.12 19.33 -8.89
C VAL A 286 0.99 20.38 -8.82
N ASP A 287 0.70 21.62 -9.17
CA ASP A 287 1.71 22.69 -9.12
C ASP A 287 2.08 23.02 -7.67
N VAL A 288 1.10 23.08 -6.77
CA VAL A 288 1.33 23.29 -5.33
C VAL A 288 2.14 22.14 -4.73
N ARG A 289 1.89 20.88 -5.16
CA ARG A 289 2.72 19.73 -4.72
C ARG A 289 4.18 19.91 -5.07
N LYS A 290 4.46 20.36 -6.29
CA LYS A 290 5.84 20.60 -6.76
C LYS A 290 6.53 21.67 -5.91
N ASP A 291 5.82 22.76 -5.64
CA ASP A 291 6.34 23.85 -4.82
C ASP A 291 6.61 23.40 -3.39
N PHE A 292 5.69 22.66 -2.78
CA PHE A 292 5.85 22.13 -1.42
C PHE A 292 7.01 21.13 -1.31
N ILE A 293 7.21 20.28 -2.32
CA ILE A 293 8.33 19.36 -2.36
C ILE A 293 9.66 20.10 -2.53
N ALA A 294 9.70 21.12 -3.40
CA ALA A 294 10.90 21.94 -3.60
C ALA A 294 11.24 22.72 -2.32
N ASP A 295 10.25 23.28 -1.66
CA ASP A 295 10.39 24.00 -0.39
C ASP A 295 10.88 23.07 0.72
N PHE A 296 10.31 21.87 0.84
CA PHE A 296 10.74 20.86 1.80
C PHE A 296 12.18 20.39 1.56
N ARG A 297 12.66 20.34 0.32
CA ARG A 297 14.05 20.00 0.00
C ARG A 297 15.05 21.09 0.38
N ASN A 298 14.58 22.32 0.51
CA ASN A 298 15.44 23.40 0.95
C ASN A 298 15.92 23.13 2.40
N PRO A 299 17.26 23.21 2.69
CA PRO A 299 17.77 22.99 4.05
C PRO A 299 17.09 23.88 5.12
N ASN A 300 16.73 25.10 4.75
CA ASN A 300 16.05 26.04 5.64
C ASN A 300 14.51 26.00 5.49
N GLY A 301 13.98 25.09 4.71
CA GLY A 301 12.55 24.90 4.50
C GLY A 301 11.91 24.06 5.61
N PRO A 302 10.63 23.71 5.44
CA PRO A 302 9.85 22.97 6.43
C PRO A 302 10.58 21.72 6.95
N ALA A 303 10.42 21.46 8.26
CA ALA A 303 11.02 20.31 8.90
C ALA A 303 10.23 19.01 8.66
N VAL A 304 8.93 19.13 8.41
CA VAL A 304 8.03 17.98 8.29
C VAL A 304 7.24 18.03 6.98
N LEU A 305 7.16 16.88 6.30
CA LEU A 305 6.27 16.64 5.17
C LEU A 305 5.22 15.62 5.58
N VAL A 306 3.94 16.01 5.57
CA VAL A 306 2.81 15.15 5.94
C VAL A 306 2.09 14.72 4.66
N SER A 307 1.92 13.42 4.44
CA SER A 307 1.22 12.95 3.24
C SER A 307 0.67 11.53 3.39
N ASN A 308 -0.10 11.09 2.39
CA ASN A 308 -0.47 9.70 2.22
C ASN A 308 0.36 9.01 1.10
N PRO A 309 0.63 7.72 1.24
CA PRO A 309 1.43 6.97 0.27
C PRO A 309 0.88 7.02 -1.16
N GLN A 310 -0.44 7.09 -1.33
CA GLN A 310 -1.09 7.13 -2.64
C GLN A 310 -0.78 8.42 -3.41
N THR A 311 -0.70 9.55 -2.72
CA THR A 311 -0.46 10.85 -3.37
C THR A 311 1.02 11.09 -3.67
N LEU A 312 1.91 10.74 -2.75
CA LEU A 312 3.36 10.89 -2.91
C LEU A 312 4.07 9.59 -3.26
N GLY A 313 3.36 8.47 -3.32
CA GLY A 313 3.92 7.16 -3.62
C GLY A 313 4.54 7.05 -5.02
N GLU A 314 4.30 8.02 -5.91
CA GLU A 314 4.86 8.04 -7.25
C GLU A 314 5.78 9.24 -7.48
N SER A 315 6.90 9.00 -8.12
CA SER A 315 7.78 10.00 -8.75
C SER A 315 8.55 10.98 -7.86
N VAL A 316 8.45 10.92 -6.53
CA VAL A 316 9.21 11.81 -5.64
C VAL A 316 10.38 11.06 -5.00
N SER A 317 11.56 11.65 -5.06
CA SER A 317 12.79 11.15 -4.42
C SER A 317 13.18 12.09 -3.29
N LEU A 318 13.26 11.59 -2.06
CA LEU A 318 13.55 12.40 -0.86
C LEU A 318 14.77 11.87 -0.08
N GLN A 319 15.44 10.83 -0.58
CA GLN A 319 16.56 10.17 0.09
C GLN A 319 17.78 11.07 0.37
N ASP A 320 17.85 12.19 -0.30
CA ASP A 320 18.90 13.20 -0.14
C ASP A 320 18.67 14.14 1.06
N VAL A 321 17.44 14.22 1.56
CA VAL A 321 17.10 15.18 2.62
C VAL A 321 16.36 14.55 3.82
N VAL A 322 15.78 13.35 3.66
CA VAL A 322 14.98 12.69 4.71
C VAL A 322 15.46 11.27 4.94
N HIS A 323 15.67 10.92 6.20
CA HIS A 323 16.11 9.59 6.60
C HIS A 323 15.24 8.95 7.68
N ASP A 324 14.27 9.70 8.21
CA ASP A 324 13.29 9.24 9.20
C ASP A 324 11.87 9.38 8.63
N ALA A 325 11.09 8.29 8.65
CA ALA A 325 9.68 8.27 8.27
C ALA A 325 8.82 7.77 9.43
N VAL A 326 7.75 8.49 9.74
CA VAL A 326 6.80 8.13 10.83
C VAL A 326 5.47 7.72 10.23
N TYR A 327 5.04 6.50 10.51
CA TYR A 327 3.77 5.94 10.04
C TYR A 327 2.75 5.94 11.18
N PHE A 328 1.77 6.84 11.11
CA PHE A 328 0.63 6.84 12.03
C PHE A 328 -0.39 5.78 11.67
N GLU A 329 -0.61 5.61 10.37
CA GLU A 329 -1.52 4.66 9.79
C GLU A 329 -0.89 4.06 8.55
N PHE A 330 -1.15 2.81 8.28
CA PHE A 330 -0.61 2.12 7.13
C PHE A 330 -1.67 1.23 6.48
N ASN A 331 -1.66 1.21 5.16
CA ASN A 331 -2.55 0.37 4.37
C ASN A 331 -2.11 -1.10 4.50
N PHE A 332 -3.07 -2.00 4.47
CA PHE A 332 -2.83 -3.45 4.38
C PHE A 332 -2.37 -3.91 2.97
N ASN A 333 -2.32 -3.00 1.98
CA ASN A 333 -1.70 -3.23 0.69
C ASN A 333 -0.18 -3.00 0.78
N LEU A 334 0.59 -4.05 0.54
CA LEU A 334 2.05 -4.02 0.62
C LEU A 334 2.67 -3.03 -0.37
N THR A 335 2.09 -2.88 -1.57
CA THR A 335 2.62 -1.99 -2.61
C THR A 335 2.73 -0.56 -2.13
N TYR A 336 1.69 -0.02 -1.48
CA TYR A 336 1.73 1.35 -0.94
C TYR A 336 2.77 1.52 0.16
N MET A 337 2.93 0.49 1.01
CA MET A 337 3.96 0.50 2.06
C MET A 337 5.36 0.54 1.44
N LEU A 338 5.63 -0.30 0.45
CA LEU A 338 6.92 -0.35 -0.23
C LEU A 338 7.20 0.93 -1.02
N GLN A 339 6.22 1.44 -1.75
CA GLN A 339 6.36 2.70 -2.50
C GLN A 339 6.68 3.87 -1.58
N SER A 340 6.02 3.99 -0.42
CA SER A 340 6.32 5.04 0.55
C SER A 340 7.73 4.91 1.15
N ARG A 341 8.18 3.69 1.42
CA ARG A 341 9.55 3.40 1.88
C ARG A 341 10.60 3.78 0.83
N ASP A 342 10.30 3.52 -0.43
CA ASP A 342 11.19 3.82 -1.55
C ASP A 342 11.36 5.32 -1.83
N ARG A 343 10.59 6.20 -1.17
CA ARG A 343 10.82 7.67 -1.26
C ARG A 343 12.09 8.10 -0.56
N ILE A 344 12.49 7.41 0.51
CA ILE A 344 13.66 7.75 1.33
C ILE A 344 14.74 6.67 1.33
N HIS A 345 14.46 5.48 0.78
CA HIS A 345 15.40 4.36 0.70
C HIS A 345 15.54 3.86 -0.74
N ARG A 346 16.42 4.49 -1.48
CA ARG A 346 16.63 4.18 -2.90
C ARG A 346 18.07 4.49 -3.35
N LEU A 347 18.36 4.21 -4.63
CA LEU A 347 19.63 4.50 -5.25
C LEU A 347 20.03 5.97 -5.06
N GLY A 348 21.29 6.21 -4.73
CA GLY A 348 21.86 7.54 -4.47
C GLY A 348 22.02 7.88 -2.99
N LEU A 349 21.66 6.98 -2.06
CA LEU A 349 22.02 7.13 -0.66
C LEU A 349 23.54 7.01 -0.50
N PRO A 350 24.20 7.91 0.27
CA PRO A 350 25.60 7.79 0.62
C PRO A 350 25.89 6.52 1.42
N ASP A 351 27.11 6.00 1.30
CA ASP A 351 27.57 4.88 2.11
C ASP A 351 27.48 5.23 3.60
N GLY A 352 26.90 4.28 4.37
CA GLY A 352 26.70 4.46 5.81
C GLY A 352 25.54 5.37 6.20
N GLN A 353 24.80 5.92 5.24
CA GLN A 353 23.58 6.67 5.55
C GLN A 353 22.50 5.72 6.07
N TYR A 354 22.00 6.00 7.27
CA TYR A 354 20.85 5.25 7.83
C TYR A 354 19.54 5.67 7.14
N THR A 355 18.58 4.75 7.15
CA THR A 355 17.16 5.02 6.84
C THR A 355 16.31 4.31 7.88
N ARG A 356 15.42 5.02 8.55
CA ARG A 356 14.61 4.49 9.64
C ARG A 356 13.13 4.72 9.43
N TYR A 357 12.35 3.69 9.74
CA TYR A 357 10.90 3.69 9.68
C TYR A 357 10.35 3.50 11.09
N HIS A 358 9.64 4.49 11.60
CA HIS A 358 8.96 4.46 12.89
C HIS A 358 7.50 4.09 12.66
N ILE A 359 7.07 2.96 13.20
CA ILE A 359 5.73 2.41 13.03
C ILE A 359 4.96 2.60 14.32
N MET A 360 3.91 3.41 14.27
CA MET A 360 3.07 3.67 15.44
C MET A 360 2.00 2.58 15.56
N GLU A 361 1.96 1.88 16.68
CA GLU A 361 0.95 0.84 16.96
C GLU A 361 0.18 1.15 18.25
N THR A 362 -1.15 1.03 18.18
CA THR A 362 -1.97 0.98 19.40
C THR A 362 -2.00 -0.46 19.89
N ILE A 363 -1.61 -0.66 21.15
CA ILE A 363 -1.61 -1.98 21.78
C ILE A 363 -2.66 -2.09 22.88
N ASN A 364 -3.14 -3.31 23.11
CA ASN A 364 -4.04 -3.69 24.18
C ASN A 364 -3.71 -5.10 24.65
N ASP A 365 -4.40 -5.57 25.69
CA ASP A 365 -4.22 -6.94 26.17
C ASP A 365 -4.53 -7.93 25.01
N PRO A 366 -3.59 -8.82 24.65
CA PRO A 366 -3.75 -9.75 23.54
C PRO A 366 -4.83 -10.82 23.78
N THR A 367 -5.37 -10.91 25.00
CA THR A 367 -6.46 -11.84 25.39
C THR A 367 -7.84 -11.20 25.23
N GLU A 368 -7.91 -9.89 24.96
CA GLU A 368 -9.15 -9.12 24.86
C GLU A 368 -9.34 -8.55 23.44
N TYR A 369 -10.60 -8.30 23.09
CA TYR A 369 -10.93 -7.56 21.86
C TYR A 369 -10.49 -6.12 21.98
N GLY A 370 -9.74 -5.65 20.98
CA GLY A 370 -9.22 -4.30 20.94
C GLY A 370 -8.74 -3.90 19.55
N PHE A 371 -7.63 -3.22 19.49
CA PHE A 371 -7.02 -2.75 18.25
C PHE A 371 -6.21 -3.82 17.53
N ILE A 372 -6.00 -3.63 16.23
CA ILE A 372 -5.43 -4.64 15.32
C ILE A 372 -4.18 -4.15 14.58
N ASP A 373 -3.62 -2.98 14.96
CA ASP A 373 -2.47 -2.37 14.28
C ASP A 373 -1.32 -3.38 14.11
N SER A 374 -0.92 -4.05 15.19
CA SER A 374 0.12 -5.09 15.18
C SER A 374 -0.21 -6.26 14.24
N ARG A 375 -1.49 -6.62 14.10
CA ARG A 375 -1.89 -7.72 13.20
C ARG A 375 -1.76 -7.32 11.74
N VAL A 376 -2.19 -6.10 11.41
CA VAL A 376 -2.04 -5.52 10.06
C VAL A 376 -0.56 -5.45 9.69
N TYR A 377 0.27 -4.89 10.60
CA TYR A 377 1.70 -4.75 10.36
C TYR A 377 2.41 -6.11 10.20
N LYS A 378 2.14 -7.07 11.07
CA LYS A 378 2.67 -8.44 10.96
C LYS A 378 2.27 -9.10 9.64
N ARG A 379 1.05 -8.87 9.16
CA ARG A 379 0.62 -9.37 7.84
C ARG A 379 1.41 -8.73 6.71
N LEU A 380 1.62 -7.41 6.75
CA LEU A 380 2.46 -6.70 5.77
C LEU A 380 3.90 -7.23 5.77
N LYS A 381 4.51 -7.42 6.94
CA LYS A 381 5.86 -7.99 7.06
C LYS A 381 5.95 -9.43 6.57
N TYR A 382 4.92 -10.22 6.78
CA TYR A 382 4.84 -11.56 6.22
C TYR A 382 4.81 -11.51 4.69
N LYS A 383 3.96 -10.65 4.09
CA LYS A 383 3.91 -10.45 2.64
C LYS A 383 5.26 -9.96 2.09
N GLU A 384 5.85 -8.94 2.72
CA GLU A 384 7.17 -8.42 2.33
C GLU A 384 8.25 -9.51 2.32
N ARG A 385 8.29 -10.33 3.37
CA ARG A 385 9.25 -11.44 3.45
C ARG A 385 9.02 -12.45 2.34
N ARG A 386 7.77 -12.87 2.10
CA ARG A 386 7.43 -13.82 1.03
C ARG A 386 7.79 -13.27 -0.36
N MET A 387 7.52 -12.00 -0.58
CA MET A 387 7.93 -11.30 -1.80
C MET A 387 9.46 -11.33 -1.95
N ARG A 388 10.22 -10.97 -0.91
CA ARG A 388 11.69 -11.00 -0.95
C ARG A 388 12.23 -12.42 -1.19
N GLU A 389 11.72 -13.42 -0.52
CA GLU A 389 12.10 -14.83 -0.74
C GLU A 389 11.86 -15.27 -2.20
N ALA A 390 10.75 -14.84 -2.80
CA ALA A 390 10.47 -15.06 -4.21
C ALA A 390 11.43 -14.29 -5.12
N ILE A 391 11.80 -13.07 -4.69
CA ILE A 391 12.72 -12.17 -5.39
C ILE A 391 14.15 -12.69 -5.35
N ASP A 392 14.65 -13.08 -4.18
CA ASP A 392 16.05 -13.46 -3.96
C ASP A 392 16.30 -14.92 -4.40
N GLY A 393 15.25 -15.71 -4.56
CA GLY A 393 15.35 -17.12 -4.96
C GLY A 393 15.46 -17.37 -6.47
N ASP A 394 15.57 -16.34 -7.30
CA ASP A 394 15.54 -16.40 -8.77
C ASP A 394 14.32 -17.18 -9.34
N VAL A 395 13.31 -17.43 -8.52
CA VAL A 395 12.09 -18.14 -8.89
C VAL A 395 10.93 -17.16 -8.72
N LEU A 396 10.30 -16.83 -9.84
CA LEU A 396 9.06 -16.06 -9.81
C LEU A 396 7.97 -16.92 -9.15
N LYS A 397 7.61 -16.62 -7.93
CA LYS A 397 6.46 -17.22 -7.23
C LYS A 397 5.36 -16.18 -7.12
N PRO A 398 4.10 -16.58 -7.28
CA PRO A 398 3.00 -15.68 -6.97
C PRO A 398 3.20 -15.16 -5.56
N GLU A 399 3.15 -13.87 -5.40
CA GLU A 399 3.04 -13.25 -4.11
C GLU A 399 1.75 -13.76 -3.46
N VAL A 400 1.75 -13.85 -2.14
CA VAL A 400 0.56 -14.24 -1.39
C VAL A 400 -0.61 -13.39 -1.87
N THR A 401 -1.64 -14.04 -2.35
CA THR A 401 -2.81 -13.43 -3.00
C THR A 401 -3.13 -12.05 -2.47
N ASP A 402 -3.10 -11.04 -3.34
CA ASP A 402 -3.60 -9.68 -3.06
C ASP A 402 -5.13 -9.65 -3.06
N ASP A 403 -5.78 -10.74 -2.67
CA ASP A 403 -7.18 -10.68 -2.33
C ASP A 403 -7.29 -9.90 -1.02
N LEU A 404 -7.45 -8.60 -1.20
CA LEU A 404 -7.60 -7.62 -0.16
C LEU A 404 -8.65 -8.04 0.88
N LEU A 405 -9.78 -8.56 0.40
CA LEU A 405 -10.88 -9.00 1.26
C LEU A 405 -10.51 -10.29 2.00
N ALA A 406 -9.79 -11.21 1.37
CA ALA A 406 -9.29 -12.42 2.02
C ALA A 406 -8.26 -12.08 3.11
N ASP A 407 -7.38 -11.11 2.86
CA ASP A 407 -6.44 -10.63 3.88
C ASP A 407 -7.13 -10.00 5.07
N VAL A 408 -8.10 -9.12 4.82
CA VAL A 408 -8.90 -8.48 5.87
C VAL A 408 -9.65 -9.53 6.70
N ARG A 409 -10.31 -10.50 6.04
CA ARG A 409 -10.96 -11.62 6.72
C ARG A 409 -9.97 -12.40 7.58
N SER A 410 -8.83 -12.73 7.01
CA SER A 410 -7.77 -13.47 7.72
C SER A 410 -7.29 -12.72 8.98
N ILE A 411 -7.10 -11.40 8.90
CA ILE A 411 -6.69 -10.59 10.05
C ILE A 411 -7.75 -10.65 11.16
N ILE A 412 -9.02 -10.40 10.83
CA ILE A 412 -10.14 -10.38 11.79
C ILE A 412 -10.39 -11.77 12.38
N GLU A 413 -10.39 -12.82 11.55
CA GLU A 413 -10.58 -14.20 12.02
C GLU A 413 -9.44 -14.69 12.90
N ASN A 414 -8.19 -14.36 12.57
CA ASN A 414 -7.02 -14.72 13.37
C ASN A 414 -7.07 -14.04 14.74
N GLU A 415 -7.53 -12.79 14.81
CA GLU A 415 -7.73 -12.11 16.08
C GLU A 415 -8.76 -12.86 16.93
N ARG A 416 -9.93 -13.17 16.39
CA ARG A 416 -10.97 -13.93 17.09
C ARG A 416 -10.47 -15.29 17.61
N ARG A 417 -9.76 -16.03 16.75
CA ARG A 417 -9.19 -17.33 17.13
C ARG A 417 -8.14 -17.22 18.23
N SER A 418 -7.33 -16.15 18.19
CA SER A 418 -6.31 -15.89 19.21
C SER A 418 -6.96 -15.64 20.58
N ILE A 419 -7.97 -14.77 20.62
CA ILE A 419 -8.70 -14.44 21.84
C ILE A 419 -9.43 -15.66 22.39
N ALA A 420 -10.14 -16.42 21.52
CA ALA A 420 -10.83 -17.64 21.94
C ALA A 420 -9.87 -18.69 22.54
N LYS A 421 -8.66 -18.84 21.96
CA LYS A 421 -7.63 -19.73 22.51
C LYS A 421 -7.07 -19.25 23.85
N ALA A 422 -6.91 -17.94 24.04
CA ALA A 422 -6.47 -17.37 25.30
C ALA A 422 -7.49 -17.65 26.41
N HIS A 423 -8.78 -17.38 26.16
CA HIS A 423 -9.85 -17.67 27.12
C HIS A 423 -9.96 -19.16 27.45
N ALA A 424 -9.80 -20.06 26.47
CA ALA A 424 -9.84 -21.50 26.70
C ALA A 424 -8.67 -21.98 27.60
N LYS A 425 -7.51 -21.35 27.50
CA LYS A 425 -6.35 -21.65 28.37
C LYS A 425 -6.58 -21.17 29.79
N THR A 426 -7.17 -20.01 29.99
CA THR A 426 -7.45 -19.43 31.30
C THR A 426 -8.46 -20.31 32.07
N VAL A 427 -9.52 -20.78 31.40
CA VAL A 427 -10.52 -21.66 31.98
C VAL A 427 -9.92 -23.01 32.39
N ASN A 428 -8.96 -23.56 31.65
CA ASN A 428 -8.32 -24.83 31.99
C ASN A 428 -7.33 -24.71 33.18
N VAL A 429 -6.76 -23.53 33.42
CA VAL A 429 -5.87 -23.26 34.55
C VAL A 429 -6.65 -23.05 35.86
N GLU A 430 -7.92 -22.60 35.79
CA GLU A 430 -8.78 -22.43 36.95
C GLU A 430 -9.44 -23.76 37.41
N ILE A 431 -9.31 -24.84 36.63
CA ILE A 431 -9.90 -26.15 36.90
C ILE A 431 -8.84 -27.14 37.45
N GLU A 432 -7.54 -26.85 37.31
CA GLU A 432 -6.44 -27.57 37.97
C GLU A 432 -6.10 -26.94 39.33
#